data_bfd3292ffae9cdcd9d8217038dbff04d
#
_entry.id   bfd3292ffae9cdcd9d8217038dbff04d
#
_cell.length_a   1.000
_cell.length_b   1.000
_cell.length_c   1.000
_cell.angle_alpha   90.00
_cell.angle_beta   90.00
_cell.angle_gamma   90.00
#
_symmetry.space_group_name_H-M   'P 1'
#
loop_
_entity.id
_entity.type
_entity.pdbx_description
1 polymer ?
#
loop_
_entity_poly.entity_id
_entity_poly.type
_entity_poly.pdbx_seq_one_letter_code
_entity_poly.pdbx_strand_id
1 'polypeptide(L)'
;MPSSLIRRGVWAVGVAVLVIALAVAALPLIASTRIVRDRIAWELSAWSGFRVTIDGSPRIEVWPKFRAILSDVTLSQWTETDAPPVVEADRVEVDLSAMAALQGDVQFSTARLVRPTIRVQRMANGFYLPPLPTGGRITRSIDTARGVVTANPQKPDLGRLPSDPFGTVEFRDGRVVTTADGKDTEILSSLSGQVNWEAMNSEASLTATGIWRGESMQLDFSSANPLVLFAGGAAPVTVSFKAAPATFSFDGTASMSDNAYLDGQAKFAAPSLRRVLEWSQAGLAPGAAIGAVSVASKVNASAGRAKFENTTVTLNNNPGMGALDFSFAEGRPVIAGTLAFDTLDLRSFLSAFTPVAPTSEAGPGDIDTSFADRINLDLRLSAAHAMAGPVQLADIAATAQVKNGLAVFDISDASAFGGTIQSSLRFDRKPEGTQVEMRLLASDVDTGAFATAAGMTRMVPAGTGTVSVILKGPGKAWSSIFENADGSFSATFGPGTLNGLDLPAFLKRNQQGGFFALDDVANGSLPIDGAEIKASISKGVARLDKAEINSQKYKIWLSGIASYAGRGLALSGGVVPNGQPAQQPQANGQAASPAAAPPSQSLFFVGGNWSAPFVSPIAPGVSGQ
;
A
#
# COMPACT_ATOMS: atom_id res chain seq x y z
N MET A 1 32.65 64.29 62.77
CA MET A 1 33.45 63.08 62.38
C MET A 1 32.55 61.97 61.95
N PRO A 2 32.20 61.86 60.60
CA PRO A 2 31.78 60.55 60.02
C PRO A 2 32.41 60.23 58.66
N SER A 3 33.43 60.96 58.18
CA SER A 3 33.99 60.79 56.83
C SER A 3 34.97 59.63 56.67
N SER A 4 35.53 59.08 57.74
CA SER A 4 36.50 58.00 57.68
C SER A 4 35.88 56.58 57.54
N LEU A 5 34.70 56.37 58.06
CA LEU A 5 33.95 55.11 57.99
C LEU A 5 33.36 54.88 56.60
N ILE A 6 32.82 55.90 55.95
CA ILE A 6 32.26 55.86 54.61
C ILE A 6 33.39 55.57 53.60
N ARG A 7 34.54 56.20 53.75
CA ARG A 7 35.73 56.02 52.91
C ARG A 7 36.32 54.62 53.04
N ARG A 8 36.33 53.97 54.21
CA ARG A 8 36.73 52.57 54.44
C ARG A 8 35.69 51.59 53.86
N GLY A 9 34.41 51.90 53.94
CA GLY A 9 33.35 51.10 53.32
C GLY A 9 33.44 51.08 51.78
N VAL A 10 33.65 52.24 51.16
CA VAL A 10 33.85 52.33 49.68
C VAL A 10 35.10 51.60 49.22
N TRP A 11 36.22 51.69 50.01
CA TRP A 11 37.43 50.90 49.70
C TRP A 11 37.21 49.39 49.87
N ALA A 12 36.46 48.94 50.89
CA ALA A 12 36.15 47.54 51.10
C ALA A 12 35.24 47.00 49.99
N VAL A 13 34.27 47.76 49.54
CA VAL A 13 33.42 47.40 48.38
C VAL A 13 34.23 47.36 47.06
N GLY A 14 35.13 48.35 46.87
CA GLY A 14 36.01 48.42 45.72
C GLY A 14 36.96 47.20 45.63
N VAL A 15 37.57 46.83 46.79
CA VAL A 15 38.41 45.63 46.88
C VAL A 15 37.61 44.35 46.65
N ALA A 16 36.38 44.27 47.21
CA ALA A 16 35.50 43.11 46.98
C ALA A 16 35.12 42.99 45.51
N VAL A 17 34.78 44.08 44.83
CA VAL A 17 34.47 44.11 43.40
C VAL A 17 35.71 43.73 42.56
N LEU A 18 36.91 44.21 42.93
CA LEU A 18 38.14 43.86 42.24
C LEU A 18 38.50 42.37 42.43
N VAL A 19 38.29 41.83 43.62
CA VAL A 19 38.51 40.39 43.90
C VAL A 19 37.52 39.53 43.11
N ILE A 20 36.26 39.92 43.05
CA ILE A 20 35.25 39.24 42.24
C ILE A 20 35.60 39.35 40.76
N ALA A 21 35.98 40.52 40.27
CA ALA A 21 36.40 40.70 38.87
C ALA A 21 37.64 39.88 38.52
N LEU A 22 38.64 39.80 39.42
CA LEU A 22 39.83 38.93 39.25
C LEU A 22 39.46 37.45 39.32
N ALA A 23 38.58 37.04 40.21
CA ALA A 23 38.07 35.68 40.28
C ALA A 23 37.30 35.30 39.01
N VAL A 24 36.45 36.16 38.48
CA VAL A 24 35.73 35.98 37.21
C VAL A 24 36.69 35.92 36.03
N ALA A 25 37.74 36.77 36.02
CA ALA A 25 38.78 36.75 34.97
C ALA A 25 39.69 35.50 35.02
N ALA A 26 39.87 34.92 36.21
CA ALA A 26 40.65 33.68 36.40
C ALA A 26 39.87 32.42 36.10
N LEU A 27 38.52 32.46 36.12
CA LEU A 27 37.62 31.33 35.86
C LEU A 27 37.94 30.62 34.52
N PRO A 28 38.13 31.29 33.37
CA PRO A 28 38.46 30.64 32.11
C PRO A 28 39.82 29.89 32.14
N LEU A 29 40.78 30.39 32.88
CA LEU A 29 42.12 29.75 33.04
C LEU A 29 42.04 28.49 33.92
N ILE A 30 41.27 28.53 34.99
CA ILE A 30 41.04 27.36 35.87
C ILE A 30 40.19 26.31 35.15
N ALA A 31 39.19 26.73 34.39
CA ALA A 31 38.28 25.88 33.69
C ALA A 31 38.91 25.12 32.51
N SER A 32 39.97 25.62 31.92
CA SER A 32 40.74 24.93 30.86
C SER A 32 41.64 23.81 31.40
N THR A 33 41.59 23.54 32.69
CA THR A 33 42.43 22.48 33.31
C THR A 33 41.85 21.08 33.02
N ARG A 34 42.75 20.09 32.96
CA ARG A 34 42.36 18.67 32.80
C ARG A 34 41.40 18.24 33.91
N ILE A 35 41.52 18.78 35.12
CA ILE A 35 40.68 18.46 36.28
C ILE A 35 39.20 18.79 36.00
N VAL A 36 38.94 19.96 35.46
CA VAL A 36 37.56 20.40 35.15
C VAL A 36 36.97 19.57 33.99
N ARG A 37 37.79 19.30 32.96
CA ARG A 37 37.38 18.42 31.85
C ARG A 37 36.98 17.06 32.38
N ASP A 38 37.85 16.42 33.17
CA ASP A 38 37.63 15.08 33.67
C ASP A 38 36.41 15.03 34.62
N ARG A 39 36.19 16.09 35.39
CA ARG A 39 34.97 16.23 36.23
C ARG A 39 33.69 16.33 35.40
N ILE A 40 33.68 17.16 34.35
CA ILE A 40 32.54 17.28 33.45
C ILE A 40 32.28 15.95 32.73
N ALA A 41 33.31 15.29 32.22
CA ALA A 41 33.20 13.99 31.59
C ALA A 41 32.63 12.93 32.54
N TRP A 42 33.08 12.95 33.82
CA TRP A 42 32.58 12.05 34.85
C TRP A 42 31.09 12.29 35.15
N GLU A 43 30.65 13.56 35.31
CA GLU A 43 29.23 13.91 35.57
C GLU A 43 28.35 13.52 34.40
N LEU A 44 28.77 13.79 33.15
CA LEU A 44 28.04 13.38 31.95
C LEU A 44 27.98 11.85 31.84
N SER A 45 29.06 11.15 32.21
CA SER A 45 29.08 9.68 32.25
C SER A 45 28.14 9.12 33.33
N ALA A 46 28.16 9.71 34.52
CA ALA A 46 27.30 9.32 35.62
C ALA A 46 25.80 9.57 35.31
N TRP A 47 25.52 10.60 34.52
CA TRP A 47 24.17 10.95 34.08
C TRP A 47 23.67 10.02 32.97
N SER A 48 24.43 9.88 31.88
CA SER A 48 24.02 9.10 30.69
C SER A 48 24.23 7.57 30.86
N GLY A 49 25.20 7.18 31.68
CA GLY A 49 25.67 5.80 31.79
C GLY A 49 26.73 5.41 30.76
N PHE A 50 26.93 6.21 29.72
CA PHE A 50 27.97 6.00 28.72
C PHE A 50 29.35 6.48 29.25
N ARG A 51 30.40 5.94 28.72
CA ARG A 51 31.75 6.49 28.92
C ARG A 51 31.86 7.73 28.03
N VAL A 52 31.90 8.90 28.65
CA VAL A 52 32.07 10.18 27.94
C VAL A 52 33.54 10.54 27.92
N THR A 53 34.09 10.77 26.70
CA THR A 53 35.43 11.31 26.51
C THR A 53 35.38 12.67 25.83
N ILE A 54 36.27 13.57 26.21
CA ILE A 54 36.36 14.93 25.69
C ILE A 54 37.84 15.14 25.29
N ASP A 55 38.11 15.19 23.98
CA ASP A 55 39.49 15.29 23.49
C ASP A 55 39.99 16.74 23.48
N GLY A 56 39.08 17.70 23.31
CA GLY A 56 39.41 19.13 23.34
C GLY A 56 39.55 19.72 24.76
N SER A 57 40.19 20.89 24.87
CA SER A 57 40.18 21.67 26.11
C SER A 57 38.85 22.37 26.31
N PRO A 58 38.17 22.19 27.45
CA PRO A 58 36.92 22.88 27.73
C PRO A 58 37.13 24.40 27.79
N ARG A 59 36.15 25.18 27.25
CA ARG A 59 36.10 26.61 27.37
C ARG A 59 34.89 26.96 28.21
N ILE A 60 35.07 27.85 29.19
CA ILE A 60 33.93 28.35 29.98
C ILE A 60 33.65 29.79 29.58
N GLU A 61 32.42 30.04 29.20
CA GLU A 61 31.85 31.36 28.96
C GLU A 61 31.04 31.75 30.20
N VAL A 62 31.31 32.93 30.72
CA VAL A 62 30.67 33.45 31.96
C VAL A 62 29.52 34.40 31.62
N TRP A 63 29.58 35.04 30.46
CA TRP A 63 28.59 36.02 29.99
C TRP A 63 28.22 35.73 28.53
N PRO A 64 26.95 35.82 28.10
CA PRO A 64 25.74 36.22 28.87
C PRO A 64 25.17 35.09 29.74
N LYS A 65 25.59 33.83 29.54
CA LYS A 65 25.22 32.64 30.35
C LYS A 65 26.48 31.92 30.80
N PHE A 66 26.41 31.31 31.98
CA PHE A 66 27.47 30.44 32.46
C PHE A 66 27.40 29.10 31.72
N ARG A 67 28.34 28.90 30.80
CA ARG A 67 28.33 27.77 29.85
C ARG A 67 29.70 27.14 29.72
N ALA A 68 29.73 25.81 29.67
CA ALA A 68 30.89 25.04 29.23
C ALA A 68 30.74 24.64 27.75
N ILE A 69 31.80 24.89 26.97
CA ILE A 69 31.93 24.46 25.58
C ILE A 69 32.96 23.36 25.52
N LEU A 70 32.57 22.17 25.09
CA LEU A 70 33.36 20.96 24.99
C LEU A 70 33.53 20.63 23.51
N SER A 71 34.72 20.33 23.05
CA SER A 71 35.00 19.91 21.67
C SER A 71 35.30 18.42 21.61
N ASP A 72 34.94 17.80 20.51
CA ASP A 72 35.22 16.40 20.18
C ASP A 72 34.75 15.45 21.30
N VAL A 73 33.43 15.49 21.55
CA VAL A 73 32.79 14.70 22.62
C VAL A 73 32.29 13.38 22.06
N THR A 74 32.68 12.28 22.68
CA THR A 74 32.24 10.95 22.31
C THR A 74 31.58 10.21 23.46
N LEU A 75 30.48 9.49 23.17
CA LEU A 75 29.78 8.63 24.12
C LEU A 75 29.93 7.17 23.65
N SER A 76 30.60 6.36 24.41
CA SER A 76 30.89 4.95 24.10
C SER A 76 30.33 4.02 25.18
N GLN A 77 30.06 2.78 24.84
CA GLN A 77 29.74 1.76 25.85
C GLN A 77 31.00 1.37 26.65
N TRP A 78 30.83 1.02 27.94
CA TRP A 78 31.94 0.64 28.81
C TRP A 78 32.54 -0.71 28.45
N THR A 79 31.74 -1.61 27.89
CA THR A 79 32.08 -3.01 27.61
C THR A 79 32.77 -3.23 26.27
N GLU A 80 32.69 -2.27 25.35
CA GLU A 80 33.16 -2.41 23.98
C GLU A 80 34.21 -1.31 23.68
N THR A 81 35.47 -1.55 24.04
CA THR A 81 36.55 -0.55 23.94
C THR A 81 36.91 -0.24 22.48
N ASP A 82 36.73 -1.19 21.55
CA ASP A 82 37.10 -1.08 20.14
C ASP A 82 35.92 -0.77 19.23
N ALA A 83 34.67 -0.70 19.75
CA ALA A 83 33.51 -0.35 18.98
C ALA A 83 33.44 1.18 18.72
N PRO A 84 32.92 1.60 17.56
CA PRO A 84 32.72 3.02 17.30
C PRO A 84 31.74 3.63 18.33
N PRO A 85 31.94 4.91 18.71
CA PRO A 85 31.12 5.56 19.72
C PRO A 85 29.63 5.61 19.26
N VAL A 86 28.71 5.48 20.21
CA VAL A 86 27.26 5.55 19.96
C VAL A 86 26.83 6.94 19.53
N VAL A 87 27.42 7.96 20.18
CA VAL A 87 27.22 9.37 19.83
C VAL A 87 28.58 10.04 19.76
N GLU A 88 28.80 10.80 18.72
CA GLU A 88 29.98 11.64 18.51
C GLU A 88 29.51 13.03 18.14
N ALA A 89 29.99 14.06 18.78
CA ALA A 89 29.61 15.44 18.52
C ALA A 89 30.86 16.33 18.44
N ASP A 90 30.94 17.14 17.38
CA ASP A 90 32.06 18.08 17.20
C ASP A 90 32.14 19.06 18.37
N ARG A 91 30.98 19.44 18.89
CA ARG A 91 30.89 20.38 20.00
C ARG A 91 29.65 20.09 20.85
N VAL A 92 29.83 20.12 22.16
CA VAL A 92 28.73 20.10 23.14
C VAL A 92 28.81 21.36 24.00
N GLU A 93 27.73 22.13 24.01
CA GLU A 93 27.58 23.32 24.84
C GLU A 93 26.64 22.97 25.98
N VAL A 94 27.10 23.17 27.22
CA VAL A 94 26.33 22.82 28.42
C VAL A 94 26.11 24.08 29.24
N ASP A 95 24.84 24.48 29.42
CA ASP A 95 24.48 25.58 30.30
C ASP A 95 24.51 25.07 31.75
N LEU A 96 25.31 25.73 32.58
CA LEU A 96 25.58 25.36 33.97
C LEU A 96 24.88 26.34 34.93
N SER A 97 24.44 25.83 36.07
CA SER A 97 23.98 26.68 37.16
C SER A 97 25.18 27.32 37.87
N ALA A 98 25.31 28.66 37.77
CA ALA A 98 26.38 29.39 38.48
C ALA A 98 26.27 29.23 39.99
N MET A 99 25.06 29.11 40.55
CA MET A 99 24.84 28.93 42.00
C MET A 99 25.29 27.54 42.46
N ALA A 100 24.96 26.49 41.67
CA ALA A 100 25.40 25.12 41.95
C ALA A 100 26.93 25.00 41.82
N ALA A 101 27.54 25.67 40.84
CA ALA A 101 28.99 25.69 40.64
C ALA A 101 29.73 26.32 41.80
N LEU A 102 29.18 27.37 42.43
CA LEU A 102 29.74 27.98 43.66
C LEU A 102 29.68 27.04 44.85
N GLN A 103 28.78 26.09 44.87
CA GLN A 103 28.65 25.04 45.89
C GLN A 103 29.46 23.77 45.57
N GLY A 104 30.19 23.77 44.44
CA GLY A 104 30.97 22.63 43.98
C GLY A 104 30.13 21.54 43.33
N ASP A 105 28.85 21.85 43.03
CA ASP A 105 27.93 20.94 42.34
C ASP A 105 27.78 21.35 40.87
N VAL A 106 27.60 20.38 39.99
CA VAL A 106 27.44 20.59 38.54
C VAL A 106 26.03 20.20 38.15
N GLN A 107 25.16 21.20 38.01
CA GLN A 107 23.79 21.01 37.53
C GLN A 107 23.67 21.53 36.11
N PHE A 108 23.25 20.64 35.21
CA PHE A 108 23.00 20.96 33.81
C PHE A 108 21.54 21.37 33.64
N SER A 109 21.29 22.44 32.87
CA SER A 109 19.93 22.84 32.50
C SER A 109 19.64 22.61 31.02
N THR A 110 20.65 22.83 30.17
CA THR A 110 20.54 22.62 28.71
C THR A 110 21.85 22.08 28.21
N ALA A 111 21.80 21.00 27.42
CA ALA A 111 22.90 20.46 26.65
C ALA A 111 22.62 20.62 25.16
N ARG A 112 23.51 21.31 24.43
CA ARG A 112 23.38 21.49 22.98
C ARG A 112 24.50 20.75 22.26
N LEU A 113 24.11 19.78 21.44
CA LEU A 113 25.01 18.99 20.58
C LEU A 113 25.04 19.64 19.19
N VAL A 114 26.23 19.94 18.70
CA VAL A 114 26.45 20.50 17.37
C VAL A 114 27.08 19.44 16.49
N ARG A 115 26.45 19.18 15.36
CA ARG A 115 26.79 18.13 14.40
C ARG A 115 26.96 16.74 15.05
N PRO A 116 25.98 16.30 15.87
CA PRO A 116 26.07 14.96 16.44
C PRO A 116 25.93 13.88 15.35
N THR A 117 26.79 12.88 15.40
CA THR A 117 26.63 11.63 14.67
C THR A 117 26.11 10.57 15.64
N ILE A 118 24.90 10.08 15.40
CA ILE A 118 24.23 9.06 16.22
C ILE A 118 24.31 7.74 15.46
N ARG A 119 24.92 6.72 16.06
CA ARG A 119 25.01 5.38 15.46
C ARG A 119 23.92 4.48 15.95
N VAL A 120 23.16 3.90 15.00
CA VAL A 120 22.08 2.95 15.27
C VAL A 120 22.45 1.58 14.71
N GLN A 121 21.91 0.53 15.35
CA GLN A 121 22.08 -0.84 14.91
C GLN A 121 20.95 -1.21 13.95
N ARG A 122 21.30 -1.82 12.83
CA ARG A 122 20.33 -2.38 11.89
C ARG A 122 20.00 -3.81 12.29
N MET A 123 18.74 -4.09 12.58
CA MET A 123 18.22 -5.43 12.81
C MET A 123 17.21 -5.80 11.71
N ALA A 124 16.78 -7.06 11.66
CA ALA A 124 15.79 -7.53 10.66
C ALA A 124 14.49 -6.71 10.67
N ASN A 125 14.09 -6.19 11.82
CA ASN A 125 12.83 -5.47 12.03
C ASN A 125 12.98 -3.93 12.07
N GLY A 126 14.16 -3.37 11.73
CA GLY A 126 14.36 -1.92 11.70
C GLY A 126 15.69 -1.45 12.27
N PHE A 127 15.72 -0.17 12.68
CA PHE A 127 16.88 0.47 13.29
C PHE A 127 16.63 0.67 14.78
N TYR A 128 17.61 0.31 15.60
CA TYR A 128 17.53 0.39 17.06
C TYR A 128 18.70 1.21 17.61
N LEU A 129 18.41 2.05 18.58
CA LEU A 129 19.45 2.66 19.40
C LEU A 129 20.11 1.56 20.25
N PRO A 130 21.42 1.61 20.47
CA PRO A 130 22.06 0.73 21.43
C PRO A 130 21.39 0.84 22.81
N PRO A 131 21.32 -0.27 23.57
CA PRO A 131 20.69 -0.23 24.88
C PRO A 131 21.43 0.74 25.80
N LEU A 132 20.67 1.41 26.66
CA LEU A 132 21.25 2.30 27.68
C LEU A 132 22.15 1.49 28.62
N PRO A 133 23.38 1.96 28.89
CA PRO A 133 24.31 1.27 29.79
C PRO A 133 23.77 1.21 31.21
N THR A 134 24.10 0.15 31.93
CA THR A 134 23.78 0.00 33.33
C THR A 134 24.56 1.01 34.17
N GLY A 135 23.95 1.57 35.24
CA GLY A 135 24.60 2.43 36.21
C GLY A 135 24.45 3.93 36.00
N GLY A 136 23.95 4.39 34.83
CA GLY A 136 23.58 5.81 34.62
C GLY A 136 22.38 6.24 35.45
N ARG A 137 22.23 7.54 35.73
CA ARG A 137 21.05 8.06 36.45
C ARG A 137 19.76 7.78 35.71
N ILE A 138 19.76 7.90 34.38
CA ILE A 138 18.61 7.59 33.53
C ILE A 138 18.18 6.13 33.72
N THR A 139 19.12 5.19 33.60
CA THR A 139 18.82 3.75 33.76
C THR A 139 18.32 3.42 35.16
N ARG A 140 18.94 3.97 36.21
CA ARG A 140 18.48 3.79 37.60
C ARG A 140 17.08 4.32 37.82
N SER A 141 16.77 5.48 37.23
CA SER A 141 15.42 6.06 37.32
C SER A 141 14.38 5.18 36.62
N ILE A 142 14.72 4.62 35.44
CA ILE A 142 13.88 3.65 34.74
C ILE A 142 13.70 2.36 35.55
N ASP A 143 14.76 1.84 36.16
CA ASP A 143 14.69 0.61 36.98
C ASP A 143 13.87 0.83 38.25
N THR A 144 13.99 1.99 38.91
CA THR A 144 13.14 2.38 40.05
C THR A 144 11.67 2.48 39.63
N ALA A 145 11.41 3.14 38.50
CA ALA A 145 10.06 3.26 37.95
C ALA A 145 9.49 1.89 37.56
N ARG A 146 10.32 0.97 37.06
CA ARG A 146 9.91 -0.41 36.76
C ARG A 146 9.41 -1.13 38.02
N GLY A 147 10.06 -0.91 39.16
CA GLY A 147 9.57 -1.42 40.45
C GLY A 147 8.21 -0.84 40.82
N VAL A 148 7.98 0.45 40.61
CA VAL A 148 6.68 1.13 40.85
C VAL A 148 5.59 0.59 39.92
N VAL A 149 5.89 0.45 38.61
CA VAL A 149 4.97 -0.11 37.62
C VAL A 149 4.62 -1.56 37.93
N THR A 150 5.61 -2.39 38.26
CA THR A 150 5.41 -3.81 38.58
C THR A 150 4.54 -3.99 39.82
N ALA A 151 4.67 -3.11 40.81
CA ALA A 151 3.86 -3.15 42.03
C ALA A 151 2.37 -2.88 41.75
N ASN A 152 2.03 -2.03 40.81
CA ASN A 152 0.65 -1.77 40.38
C ASN A 152 0.60 -1.41 38.88
N PRO A 153 0.55 -2.38 37.98
CA PRO A 153 0.61 -2.16 36.54
C PRO A 153 -0.57 -1.34 35.99
N GLN A 154 -1.75 -1.45 36.59
CA GLN A 154 -2.97 -0.77 36.14
C GLN A 154 -2.99 0.72 36.54
N LYS A 155 -2.41 1.04 37.68
CA LYS A 155 -2.41 2.39 38.23
C LYS A 155 -1.13 2.64 39.03
N PRO A 156 0.03 2.86 38.37
CA PRO A 156 1.29 3.14 39.06
C PRO A 156 1.17 4.38 39.96
N ASP A 157 1.83 4.34 41.09
CA ASP A 157 1.89 5.49 42.01
C ASP A 157 2.92 6.50 41.49
N LEU A 158 2.44 7.52 40.77
CA LEU A 158 3.29 8.55 40.16
C LEU A 158 4.08 9.37 41.20
N GLY A 159 3.60 9.46 42.45
CA GLY A 159 4.30 10.17 43.53
C GLY A 159 5.57 9.46 44.01
N ARG A 160 5.77 8.18 43.65
CA ARG A 160 6.96 7.39 43.98
C ARG A 160 7.99 7.34 42.86
N LEU A 161 7.72 8.00 41.74
CA LEU A 161 8.67 8.06 40.63
C LEU A 161 9.85 8.98 40.98
N PRO A 162 11.06 8.64 40.53
CA PRO A 162 12.23 9.52 40.65
C PRO A 162 11.95 10.91 40.05
N SER A 163 12.34 11.96 40.75
CA SER A 163 12.18 13.35 40.33
C SER A 163 13.51 14.03 39.97
N ASP A 164 14.53 13.23 39.64
CA ASP A 164 15.83 13.78 39.25
C ASP A 164 15.66 14.75 38.06
N PRO A 165 16.34 15.91 38.09
CA PRO A 165 16.30 16.86 36.99
C PRO A 165 16.98 16.27 35.75
N PHE A 166 16.35 16.46 34.58
CA PHE A 166 16.93 16.08 33.29
C PHE A 166 17.30 17.32 32.47
N GLY A 167 16.34 18.20 32.17
CA GLY A 167 16.56 19.43 31.43
C GLY A 167 16.22 19.32 29.94
N THR A 168 16.90 20.18 29.16
CA THR A 168 16.69 20.24 27.71
C THR A 168 17.95 19.77 26.97
N VAL A 169 17.77 18.89 25.99
CA VAL A 169 18.82 18.48 25.06
C VAL A 169 18.49 19.00 23.67
N GLU A 170 19.25 19.96 23.18
CA GLU A 170 19.15 20.45 21.80
C GLU A 170 20.19 19.73 20.91
N PHE A 171 19.84 19.50 19.66
CA PHE A 171 20.77 18.99 18.66
C PHE A 171 20.61 19.76 17.35
N ARG A 172 21.73 20.06 16.69
CA ARG A 172 21.77 20.89 15.48
C ARG A 172 22.66 20.25 14.44
N ASP A 173 22.13 20.17 13.22
CA ASP A 173 22.85 19.70 12.04
C ASP A 173 23.50 18.32 12.24
N GLY A 174 22.78 17.44 12.94
CA GLY A 174 23.20 16.07 13.22
C GLY A 174 22.91 15.11 12.08
N ARG A 175 23.40 13.89 12.24
CA ARG A 175 23.12 12.78 11.32
C ARG A 175 22.95 11.47 12.10
N VAL A 176 22.13 10.58 11.54
CA VAL A 176 21.97 9.21 12.04
C VAL A 176 22.58 8.28 11.01
N VAL A 177 23.48 7.41 11.47
CA VAL A 177 24.20 6.45 10.61
C VAL A 177 24.05 5.03 11.14
N THR A 178 24.16 4.05 10.24
CA THR A 178 24.38 2.65 10.61
C THR A 178 25.75 2.22 10.11
N THR A 179 26.49 1.51 10.95
CA THR A 179 27.83 1.02 10.59
C THR A 179 27.72 -0.46 10.19
N ALA A 180 28.17 -0.79 8.98
CA ALA A 180 28.30 -2.16 8.50
C ALA A 180 29.67 -2.30 7.84
N ASP A 181 30.41 -3.35 8.18
CA ASP A 181 31.76 -3.64 7.63
C ASP A 181 32.72 -2.43 7.73
N GLY A 182 32.64 -1.67 8.84
CA GLY A 182 33.49 -0.50 9.09
C GLY A 182 33.11 0.75 8.24
N LYS A 183 32.01 0.73 7.51
CA LYS A 183 31.50 1.87 6.73
C LYS A 183 30.21 2.41 7.32
N ASP A 184 30.17 3.72 7.53
CA ASP A 184 28.97 4.42 7.93
C ASP A 184 28.06 4.67 6.72
N THR A 185 26.82 4.24 6.83
CA THR A 185 25.76 4.56 5.87
C THR A 185 24.79 5.53 6.53
N GLU A 186 24.62 6.70 5.93
CA GLU A 186 23.73 7.73 6.45
C GLU A 186 22.27 7.35 6.21
N ILE A 187 21.47 7.40 7.28
CA ILE A 187 20.01 7.14 7.25
C ILE A 187 19.25 8.46 7.26
N LEU A 188 19.70 9.42 8.08
CA LEU A 188 19.09 10.70 8.32
C LEU A 188 20.15 11.78 8.39
N SER A 189 19.96 12.87 7.67
CA SER A 189 20.86 14.03 7.66
C SER A 189 20.16 15.30 8.14
N SER A 190 20.96 16.34 8.41
CA SER A 190 20.50 17.66 8.84
C SER A 190 19.53 17.59 10.03
N LEU A 191 19.76 16.63 10.93
CA LEU A 191 18.92 16.40 12.10
C LEU A 191 19.07 17.58 13.08
N SER A 192 17.96 18.29 13.32
CA SER A 192 17.92 19.39 14.27
C SER A 192 16.65 19.33 15.10
N GLY A 193 16.72 19.69 16.37
CA GLY A 193 15.57 19.64 17.25
C GLY A 193 15.93 19.73 18.71
N GLN A 194 14.98 19.34 19.56
CA GLN A 194 15.16 19.36 21.02
C GLN A 194 14.31 18.29 21.71
N VAL A 195 14.85 17.78 22.79
CA VAL A 195 14.15 17.00 23.81
C VAL A 195 14.00 17.90 25.02
N ASN A 196 12.78 18.13 25.47
CA ASN A 196 12.51 18.85 26.70
C ASN A 196 11.90 17.87 27.73
N TRP A 197 12.59 17.69 28.84
CA TRP A 197 12.17 16.82 29.93
C TRP A 197 12.70 17.39 31.24
N GLU A 198 11.95 18.27 31.87
CA GLU A 198 12.44 19.04 33.02
C GLU A 198 12.90 18.16 34.18
N ALA A 199 12.10 17.17 34.53
CA ALA A 199 12.40 16.17 35.56
C ALA A 199 11.89 14.79 35.16
N MET A 200 12.50 13.73 35.67
CA MET A 200 12.17 12.35 35.29
C MET A 200 10.71 11.98 35.50
N ASN A 201 10.02 12.58 36.48
CA ASN A 201 8.59 12.35 36.76
C ASN A 201 7.66 13.37 36.08
N SER A 202 8.17 14.26 35.24
CA SER A 202 7.38 15.24 34.49
C SER A 202 7.08 14.78 33.06
N GLU A 203 6.29 15.53 32.33
CA GLU A 203 6.07 15.35 30.91
C GLU A 203 7.36 15.54 30.10
N ALA A 204 7.46 14.84 28.99
CA ALA A 204 8.54 15.06 28.03
C ALA A 204 8.01 15.28 26.63
N SER A 205 8.76 16.10 25.87
CA SER A 205 8.50 16.35 24.46
C SER A 205 9.78 16.26 23.65
N LEU A 206 9.65 15.79 22.41
CA LEU A 206 10.70 15.79 21.39
C LEU A 206 10.14 16.48 20.15
N THR A 207 10.87 17.47 19.65
CA THR A 207 10.64 18.03 18.32
C THR A 207 11.90 17.81 17.48
N ALA A 208 11.77 17.30 16.29
CA ALA A 208 12.89 17.04 15.41
C ALA A 208 12.54 17.34 13.96
N THR A 209 13.50 17.88 13.22
CA THR A 209 13.45 18.04 11.77
C THR A 209 14.69 17.41 11.15
N GLY A 210 14.58 16.92 9.93
CA GLY A 210 15.73 16.30 9.24
C GLY A 210 15.39 15.95 7.82
N ILE A 211 16.34 15.33 7.13
CA ILE A 211 16.17 14.81 5.78
C ILE A 211 16.29 13.29 5.85
N TRP A 212 15.22 12.59 5.50
CA TRP A 212 15.19 11.14 5.42
C TRP A 212 14.94 10.70 3.98
N ARG A 213 15.90 9.97 3.40
CA ARG A 213 15.83 9.50 2.02
C ARG A 213 15.48 10.60 1.02
N GLY A 214 16.12 11.78 1.16
CA GLY A 214 15.94 12.91 0.27
C GLY A 214 14.73 13.80 0.55
N GLU A 215 13.86 13.43 1.51
CA GLU A 215 12.66 14.20 1.84
C GLU A 215 12.80 14.86 3.22
N SER A 216 12.43 16.13 3.32
CA SER A 216 12.36 16.83 4.61
C SER A 216 11.27 16.23 5.46
N MET A 217 11.59 15.96 6.73
CA MET A 217 10.63 15.45 7.71
C MET A 217 10.58 16.32 8.96
N GLN A 218 9.45 16.28 9.64
CA GLN A 218 9.23 16.79 10.98
C GLN A 218 8.63 15.69 11.84
N LEU A 219 9.16 15.51 13.05
CA LEU A 219 8.67 14.59 14.05
C LEU A 219 8.41 15.36 15.35
N ASP A 220 7.20 15.26 15.85
CA ASP A 220 6.81 15.74 17.16
C ASP A 220 6.34 14.53 17.99
N PHE A 221 6.88 14.38 19.19
CA PHE A 221 6.50 13.34 20.14
C PHE A 221 6.30 13.97 21.52
N SER A 222 5.29 13.56 22.25
CA SER A 222 5.12 13.91 23.65
C SER A 222 4.56 12.76 24.47
N SER A 223 4.90 12.74 25.76
CA SER A 223 4.32 11.82 26.74
C SER A 223 4.14 12.52 28.07
N ALA A 224 2.96 12.37 28.67
CA ALA A 224 2.69 12.92 29.99
C ALA A 224 3.50 12.21 31.10
N ASN A 225 3.84 10.93 30.90
CA ASN A 225 4.57 10.11 31.88
C ASN A 225 5.64 9.25 31.19
N PRO A 226 6.69 9.87 30.62
CA PRO A 226 7.69 9.14 29.81
C PRO A 226 8.43 8.06 30.63
N LEU A 227 8.68 8.33 31.91
CA LEU A 227 9.36 7.37 32.77
C LEU A 227 8.52 6.08 32.99
N VAL A 228 7.19 6.21 33.08
CA VAL A 228 6.27 5.06 33.13
C VAL A 228 6.32 4.29 31.80
N LEU A 229 6.34 5.01 30.67
CA LEU A 229 6.44 4.41 29.33
C LEU A 229 7.71 3.56 29.21
N PHE A 230 8.88 4.13 29.54
CA PHE A 230 10.16 3.41 29.48
C PHE A 230 10.29 2.29 30.52
N ALA A 231 9.58 2.40 31.64
CA ALA A 231 9.50 1.35 32.64
C ALA A 231 8.56 0.18 32.27
N GLY A 232 7.89 0.25 31.12
CA GLY A 232 6.97 -0.77 30.63
C GLY A 232 5.54 -0.63 31.13
N GLY A 233 5.19 0.50 31.73
CA GLY A 233 3.81 0.85 32.11
C GLY A 233 3.07 1.55 30.99
N ALA A 234 1.76 1.68 31.16
CA ALA A 234 0.89 2.41 30.24
C ALA A 234 1.03 3.92 30.45
N ALA A 235 1.38 4.66 29.39
CA ALA A 235 1.49 6.11 29.46
C ALA A 235 0.84 6.77 28.23
N PRO A 236 0.19 7.94 28.40
CA PRO A 236 -0.30 8.73 27.28
C PRO A 236 0.85 9.16 26.38
N VAL A 237 0.67 9.03 25.08
CA VAL A 237 1.63 9.46 24.05
C VAL A 237 0.91 10.13 22.89
N THR A 238 1.53 11.17 22.35
CA THR A 238 1.11 11.81 21.11
C THR A 238 2.30 11.83 20.15
N VAL A 239 2.06 11.42 18.91
CA VAL A 239 3.07 11.41 17.84
C VAL A 239 2.52 12.14 16.63
N SER A 240 3.31 13.01 16.03
CA SER A 240 3.01 13.62 14.73
C SER A 240 4.24 13.54 13.85
N PHE A 241 4.09 12.93 12.69
CA PHE A 241 5.13 12.84 11.68
C PHE A 241 4.63 13.48 10.39
N LYS A 242 5.44 14.35 9.80
CA LYS A 242 5.13 15.04 8.54
C LYS A 242 6.32 14.96 7.60
N ALA A 243 6.07 14.48 6.40
CA ALA A 243 6.98 14.54 5.27
C ALA A 243 6.17 14.76 3.99
N ALA A 244 6.80 15.22 2.90
CA ALA A 244 6.09 15.43 1.65
C ALA A 244 5.39 14.17 1.09
N PRO A 245 5.97 12.95 1.20
CA PRO A 245 5.30 11.72 0.78
C PRO A 245 4.14 11.27 1.68
N ALA A 246 4.22 11.53 3.00
CA ALA A 246 3.23 11.03 3.96
C ALA A 246 3.15 11.86 5.23
N THR A 247 1.98 11.85 5.84
CA THR A 247 1.76 12.34 7.21
C THR A 247 1.19 11.22 8.06
N PHE A 248 1.61 11.20 9.33
CA PHE A 248 1.10 10.24 10.32
C PHE A 248 0.88 10.96 11.64
N SER A 249 -0.19 10.64 12.35
CA SER A 249 -0.40 11.05 13.73
C SER A 249 -1.00 9.93 14.54
N PHE A 250 -0.62 9.89 15.81
CA PHE A 250 -1.16 8.98 16.81
C PHE A 250 -1.41 9.75 18.11
N ASP A 251 -2.54 9.49 18.75
CA ASP A 251 -2.91 10.01 20.05
C ASP A 251 -3.55 8.89 20.86
N GLY A 252 -2.93 8.52 21.98
CA GLY A 252 -3.40 7.38 22.74
C GLY A 252 -2.48 7.00 23.88
N THR A 253 -2.52 5.73 24.24
CA THR A 253 -1.71 5.12 25.29
C THR A 253 -0.74 4.11 24.69
N ALA A 254 0.49 4.11 25.16
CA ALA A 254 1.52 3.16 24.76
C ALA A 254 2.21 2.52 25.98
N SER A 255 2.82 1.37 25.76
CA SER A 255 3.72 0.70 26.71
C SER A 255 4.92 0.15 25.95
N MET A 256 6.13 0.33 26.49
CA MET A 256 7.40 -0.16 25.93
C MET A 256 7.95 -1.34 26.75
N SER A 257 7.10 -2.25 27.15
CA SER A 257 7.48 -3.51 27.83
C SER A 257 7.80 -4.61 26.81
N ASP A 258 8.18 -5.80 27.31
CA ASP A 258 8.28 -7.02 26.49
C ASP A 258 6.97 -7.33 25.75
N ASN A 259 5.84 -6.95 26.34
CA ASN A 259 4.51 -6.96 25.71
C ASN A 259 4.10 -5.56 25.28
N ALA A 260 4.93 -4.91 24.47
CA ALA A 260 4.67 -3.58 23.96
C ALA A 260 3.28 -3.49 23.30
N TYR A 261 2.54 -2.42 23.60
CA TYR A 261 1.25 -2.15 22.98
C TYR A 261 1.01 -0.68 22.71
N LEU A 262 0.07 -0.43 21.81
CA LEU A 262 -0.49 0.87 21.48
C LEU A 262 -2.02 0.76 21.48
N ASP A 263 -2.73 1.71 22.11
CA ASP A 263 -4.18 1.84 22.03
C ASP A 263 -4.53 3.31 21.88
N GLY A 264 -5.15 3.70 20.77
CA GLY A 264 -5.46 5.11 20.49
C GLY A 264 -5.99 5.38 19.11
N GLN A 265 -6.01 6.65 18.74
CA GLN A 265 -6.43 7.11 17.42
C GLN A 265 -5.20 7.32 16.53
N ALA A 266 -5.18 6.69 15.37
CA ALA A 266 -4.16 6.86 14.37
C ALA A 266 -4.75 7.48 13.09
N LYS A 267 -3.99 8.38 12.47
CA LYS A 267 -4.32 8.94 11.16
C LYS A 267 -3.08 8.85 10.27
N PHE A 268 -3.30 8.43 9.04
CA PHE A 268 -2.29 8.39 8.00
C PHE A 268 -2.85 9.05 6.75
N ALA A 269 -2.06 9.85 6.06
CA ALA A 269 -2.44 10.39 4.75
C ALA A 269 -1.22 10.50 3.85
N ALA A 270 -1.43 10.19 2.58
CA ALA A 270 -0.43 10.28 1.53
C ALA A 270 -1.05 10.80 0.24
N PRO A 271 -0.47 11.81 -0.41
CA PRO A 271 -0.92 12.28 -1.72
C PRO A 271 -0.78 11.22 -2.82
N SER A 272 0.14 10.28 -2.64
CA SER A 272 0.37 9.16 -3.53
C SER A 272 0.94 7.97 -2.75
N LEU A 273 0.19 6.88 -2.67
CA LEU A 273 0.65 5.66 -2.02
C LEU A 273 1.88 5.08 -2.73
N ARG A 274 1.93 5.18 -4.05
CA ARG A 274 3.10 4.77 -4.84
C ARG A 274 4.36 5.50 -4.36
N ARG A 275 4.32 6.83 -4.24
CA ARG A 275 5.46 7.62 -3.76
C ARG A 275 5.91 7.22 -2.35
N VAL A 276 4.95 6.90 -1.46
CA VAL A 276 5.28 6.41 -0.12
C VAL A 276 6.01 5.08 -0.17
N LEU A 277 5.53 4.12 -0.97
CA LEU A 277 6.15 2.80 -1.08
C LEU A 277 7.52 2.85 -1.75
N GLU A 278 7.71 3.66 -2.77
CA GLU A 278 9.02 3.94 -3.39
C GLU A 278 9.97 4.58 -2.37
N TRP A 279 9.52 5.63 -1.69
CA TRP A 279 10.31 6.33 -0.68
C TRP A 279 10.66 5.44 0.52
N SER A 280 9.71 4.62 1.00
CA SER A 280 9.94 3.68 2.11
C SER A 280 10.83 2.50 1.71
N GLN A 281 11.08 2.27 0.41
CA GLN A 281 11.78 1.10 -0.13
C GLN A 281 11.15 -0.23 0.33
N ALA A 282 9.83 -0.25 0.47
CA ALA A 282 9.10 -1.41 0.96
C ALA A 282 9.17 -2.64 0.02
N GLY A 283 9.79 -2.50 -1.15
CA GLY A 283 9.90 -3.59 -2.15
C GLY A 283 8.57 -4.02 -2.76
N LEU A 284 7.50 -3.31 -2.43
CA LEU A 284 6.19 -3.45 -3.05
C LEU A 284 6.10 -2.39 -4.14
N ALA A 285 5.97 -2.79 -5.39
CA ALA A 285 5.68 -1.87 -6.47
C ALA A 285 4.15 -1.81 -6.64
N PRO A 286 3.48 -0.76 -6.17
CA PRO A 286 2.05 -0.61 -6.40
C PRO A 286 1.84 -0.27 -7.88
N GLY A 287 0.71 -0.70 -8.40
CA GLY A 287 0.26 -0.27 -9.72
C GLY A 287 0.18 1.26 -9.83
N ALA A 288 0.25 1.75 -11.06
CA ALA A 288 0.33 3.19 -11.38
C ALA A 288 -0.87 4.04 -10.88
N ALA A 289 -1.92 3.42 -10.39
CA ALA A 289 -3.23 4.04 -10.24
C ALA A 289 -3.63 4.42 -8.81
N ILE A 290 -2.91 4.03 -7.76
CA ILE A 290 -3.26 4.51 -6.42
C ILE A 290 -2.65 5.89 -6.19
N GLY A 291 -3.51 6.90 -6.29
CA GLY A 291 -3.21 8.28 -5.95
C GLY A 291 -3.24 8.51 -4.44
N ALA A 292 -4.05 9.49 -4.04
CA ALA A 292 -4.18 9.86 -2.64
C ALA A 292 -4.85 8.76 -1.80
N VAL A 293 -4.28 8.53 -0.62
CA VAL A 293 -4.85 7.64 0.40
C VAL A 293 -4.89 8.36 1.75
N SER A 294 -5.98 8.22 2.46
CA SER A 294 -6.05 8.57 3.87
C SER A 294 -6.73 7.48 4.68
N VAL A 295 -6.26 7.28 5.89
CA VAL A 295 -6.81 6.30 6.84
C VAL A 295 -6.89 6.96 8.21
N ALA A 296 -8.04 6.88 8.85
CA ALA A 296 -8.21 7.25 10.25
C ALA A 296 -8.90 6.09 10.97
N SER A 297 -8.35 5.68 12.11
CA SER A 297 -8.80 4.48 12.80
C SER A 297 -8.48 4.52 14.28
N LYS A 298 -9.30 3.87 15.09
CA LYS A 298 -8.86 3.42 16.41
C LYS A 298 -7.96 2.20 16.22
N VAL A 299 -6.74 2.30 16.73
CA VAL A 299 -5.72 1.26 16.61
C VAL A 299 -5.48 0.61 17.96
N ASN A 300 -5.52 -0.71 18.01
CA ASN A 300 -5.00 -1.52 19.10
C ASN A 300 -3.90 -2.43 18.54
N ALA A 301 -2.66 -2.15 18.93
CA ALA A 301 -1.51 -2.90 18.43
C ALA A 301 -0.72 -3.54 19.57
N SER A 302 -0.30 -4.78 19.40
CA SER A 302 0.53 -5.53 20.35
C SER A 302 1.32 -6.61 19.63
N ALA A 303 2.58 -6.85 20.06
CA ALA A 303 3.39 -8.02 19.69
C ALA A 303 3.26 -8.46 18.20
N GLY A 304 3.46 -7.53 17.27
CA GLY A 304 3.43 -7.82 15.81
C GLY A 304 2.03 -7.94 15.20
N ARG A 305 0.99 -7.53 15.94
CA ARG A 305 -0.39 -7.43 15.44
C ARG A 305 -0.93 -6.02 15.68
N ALA A 306 -1.73 -5.51 14.74
CA ALA A 306 -2.45 -4.27 14.90
C ALA A 306 -3.88 -4.44 14.38
N LYS A 307 -4.86 -4.11 15.22
CA LYS A 307 -6.27 -4.05 14.85
C LYS A 307 -6.64 -2.60 14.63
N PHE A 308 -7.29 -2.35 13.54
CA PHE A 308 -7.82 -1.05 13.13
C PHE A 308 -9.35 -1.13 13.16
N GLU A 309 -9.96 -0.51 14.15
CA GLU A 309 -11.40 -0.50 14.38
C GLU A 309 -11.99 0.85 13.97
N ASN A 310 -13.24 0.85 13.50
CA ASN A 310 -13.91 2.07 13.04
C ASN A 310 -13.05 2.84 12.03
N THR A 311 -12.44 2.10 11.11
CA THR A 311 -11.53 2.65 10.12
C THR A 311 -12.32 3.41 9.07
N THR A 312 -11.97 4.67 8.89
CA THR A 312 -12.35 5.45 7.69
C THR A 312 -11.17 5.43 6.73
N VAL A 313 -11.41 5.02 5.50
CA VAL A 313 -10.41 5.01 4.45
C VAL A 313 -10.90 5.86 3.29
N THR A 314 -10.02 6.64 2.67
CA THR A 314 -10.33 7.33 1.41
C THR A 314 -9.28 6.94 0.39
N LEU A 315 -9.72 6.37 -0.72
CA LEU A 315 -8.86 5.95 -1.84
C LEU A 315 -9.26 6.77 -3.07
N ASN A 316 -8.37 7.63 -3.58
CA ASN A 316 -8.67 8.49 -4.74
C ASN A 316 -10.03 9.20 -4.64
N ASN A 317 -10.31 9.84 -3.51
CA ASN A 317 -11.58 10.50 -3.18
C ASN A 317 -12.80 9.55 -3.01
N ASN A 318 -12.61 8.23 -2.98
CA ASN A 318 -13.67 7.29 -2.66
C ASN A 318 -13.63 6.98 -1.15
N PRO A 319 -14.56 7.50 -0.36
CA PRO A 319 -14.64 7.23 1.06
C PRO A 319 -15.18 5.82 1.31
N GLY A 320 -14.60 5.15 2.27
CA GLY A 320 -15.03 3.85 2.76
C GLY A 320 -14.84 3.72 4.25
N MET A 321 -15.47 2.73 4.85
CA MET A 321 -15.36 2.43 6.27
C MET A 321 -15.25 0.93 6.51
N GLY A 322 -14.68 0.56 7.65
CA GLY A 322 -14.58 -0.86 8.00
C GLY A 322 -13.66 -1.14 9.17
N ALA A 323 -13.06 -2.33 9.13
CA ALA A 323 -12.07 -2.77 10.10
C ALA A 323 -10.98 -3.58 9.39
N LEU A 324 -9.75 -3.41 9.84
CA LEU A 324 -8.59 -4.10 9.30
C LEU A 324 -7.76 -4.73 10.43
N ASP A 325 -7.26 -5.91 10.17
CA ASP A 325 -6.27 -6.59 11.00
C ASP A 325 -4.95 -6.67 10.23
N PHE A 326 -3.88 -6.22 10.85
CA PHE A 326 -2.53 -6.31 10.32
C PHE A 326 -1.68 -7.20 11.23
N SER A 327 -0.93 -8.11 10.64
CA SER A 327 0.02 -8.95 11.37
C SER A 327 1.17 -9.37 10.48
N PHE A 328 2.15 -10.07 11.06
CA PHE A 328 3.21 -10.72 10.29
C PHE A 328 3.12 -12.23 10.47
N ALA A 329 3.20 -12.98 9.37
CA ALA A 329 3.32 -14.42 9.37
C ALA A 329 4.53 -14.80 8.49
N GLU A 330 5.48 -15.54 9.06
CA GLU A 330 6.70 -15.95 8.36
C GLU A 330 7.50 -14.79 7.73
N GLY A 331 7.50 -13.63 8.42
CA GLY A 331 8.16 -12.41 7.92
C GLY A 331 7.40 -11.65 6.83
N ARG A 332 6.19 -12.09 6.45
CA ARG A 332 5.34 -11.44 5.46
C ARG A 332 4.21 -10.69 6.14
N PRO A 333 3.85 -9.49 5.66
CA PRO A 333 2.68 -8.78 6.14
C PRO A 333 1.40 -9.53 5.76
N VAL A 334 0.49 -9.65 6.72
CA VAL A 334 -0.85 -10.20 6.57
C VAL A 334 -1.84 -9.10 6.83
N ILE A 335 -2.69 -8.81 5.87
CA ILE A 335 -3.76 -7.82 5.98
C ILE A 335 -5.09 -8.56 5.78
N ALA A 336 -5.97 -8.48 6.77
CA ALA A 336 -7.30 -9.05 6.71
C ALA A 336 -8.34 -8.02 7.13
N GLY A 337 -9.58 -8.16 6.66
CA GLY A 337 -10.64 -7.29 7.12
C GLY A 337 -11.78 -7.08 6.14
N THR A 338 -12.60 -6.08 6.47
CA THR A 338 -13.77 -5.68 5.68
C THR A 338 -13.77 -4.19 5.44
N LEU A 339 -14.06 -3.78 4.20
CA LEU A 339 -14.22 -2.38 3.82
C LEU A 339 -15.51 -2.21 3.01
N ALA A 340 -16.29 -1.21 3.36
CA ALA A 340 -17.50 -0.81 2.66
C ALA A 340 -17.31 0.59 2.07
N PHE A 341 -17.63 0.77 0.81
CA PHE A 341 -17.52 2.02 0.07
C PHE A 341 -18.89 2.47 -0.44
N ASP A 342 -19.09 3.77 -0.56
CA ASP A 342 -20.24 4.29 -1.31
C ASP A 342 -20.01 4.15 -2.81
N THR A 343 -18.82 4.52 -3.26
CA THR A 343 -18.38 4.38 -4.64
C THR A 343 -16.98 3.76 -4.69
N LEU A 344 -16.74 2.89 -5.67
CA LEU A 344 -15.44 2.23 -5.84
C LEU A 344 -15.05 2.13 -7.32
N ASP A 345 -13.92 2.68 -7.69
CA ASP A 345 -13.30 2.39 -8.99
C ASP A 345 -12.53 1.06 -8.89
N LEU A 346 -13.16 -0.02 -9.39
CA LEU A 346 -12.58 -1.36 -9.38
C LEU A 346 -11.29 -1.45 -10.20
N ARG A 347 -11.16 -0.67 -11.25
CA ARG A 347 -9.95 -0.63 -12.07
C ARG A 347 -8.79 -0.04 -11.29
N SER A 348 -9.01 1.10 -10.65
CA SER A 348 -8.00 1.72 -9.78
C SER A 348 -7.67 0.83 -8.59
N PHE A 349 -8.66 0.18 -8.00
CA PHE A 349 -8.46 -0.75 -6.89
C PHE A 349 -7.64 -1.97 -7.29
N LEU A 350 -7.99 -2.64 -8.38
CA LEU A 350 -7.23 -3.79 -8.90
C LEU A 350 -5.80 -3.41 -9.29
N SER A 351 -5.60 -2.26 -9.94
CA SER A 351 -4.27 -1.80 -10.33
C SER A 351 -3.37 -1.47 -9.15
N ALA A 352 -3.94 -1.32 -7.96
CA ALA A 352 -3.20 -1.21 -6.71
C ALA A 352 -2.51 -2.51 -6.29
N PHE A 353 -3.15 -3.62 -6.55
CA PHE A 353 -2.69 -4.95 -6.15
C PHE A 353 -2.07 -5.73 -7.31
N THR A 354 -2.42 -5.38 -8.54
CA THR A 354 -1.84 -5.94 -9.76
C THR A 354 -1.12 -4.82 -10.50
N PRO A 355 0.20 -4.65 -10.34
CA PRO A 355 0.93 -3.66 -11.10
C PRO A 355 0.81 -3.97 -12.59
N VAL A 356 -0.05 -3.22 -13.25
CA VAL A 356 -0.25 -3.27 -14.71
C VAL A 356 0.81 -2.42 -15.42
N ALA A 357 1.59 -1.66 -14.65
CA ALA A 357 2.64 -0.81 -15.19
C ALA A 357 3.94 -1.62 -15.35
N PRO A 358 4.65 -1.46 -16.48
CA PRO A 358 5.95 -2.09 -16.67
C PRO A 358 6.93 -1.58 -15.60
N THR A 359 7.54 -2.50 -14.88
CA THR A 359 8.80 -2.22 -14.18
C THR A 359 9.89 -2.06 -15.24
N SER A 360 10.97 -1.34 -14.93
CA SER A 360 12.07 -1.10 -15.87
C SER A 360 12.74 -2.37 -16.44
N GLU A 361 12.46 -3.54 -15.86
CA GLU A 361 12.98 -4.84 -16.27
C GLU A 361 11.95 -5.70 -17.04
N ALA A 362 10.66 -5.35 -16.97
CA ALA A 362 9.59 -6.02 -17.69
C ALA A 362 9.29 -5.27 -19.00
N GLY A 363 9.11 -6.00 -20.10
CA GLY A 363 8.69 -5.41 -21.37
C GLY A 363 7.34 -4.66 -21.23
N PRO A 364 7.02 -3.73 -22.14
CA PRO A 364 5.77 -2.99 -22.08
C PRO A 364 4.57 -3.95 -22.13
N GLY A 365 3.75 -3.95 -21.07
CA GLY A 365 2.56 -4.77 -20.95
C GLY A 365 2.71 -6.05 -20.13
N ASP A 366 3.88 -6.37 -19.59
CA ASP A 366 4.07 -7.53 -18.70
C ASP A 366 3.36 -7.31 -17.34
N ILE A 367 2.77 -8.39 -16.83
CA ILE A 367 2.04 -8.40 -15.55
C ILE A 367 3.01 -8.84 -14.45
N ASP A 368 3.30 -7.93 -13.51
CA ASP A 368 4.09 -8.28 -12.33
C ASP A 368 3.21 -8.93 -11.26
N THR A 369 3.38 -10.22 -11.06
CA THR A 369 2.70 -11.01 -10.02
C THR A 369 3.57 -11.26 -8.79
N SER A 370 4.74 -10.64 -8.68
CA SER A 370 5.69 -10.84 -7.56
C SER A 370 5.11 -10.42 -6.20
N PHE A 371 4.13 -9.53 -6.18
CA PHE A 371 3.42 -9.14 -4.97
C PHE A 371 2.76 -10.33 -4.26
N ALA A 372 2.32 -11.35 -5.01
CA ALA A 372 1.63 -12.53 -4.46
C ALA A 372 2.52 -13.40 -3.54
N ASP A 373 3.85 -13.25 -3.63
CA ASP A 373 4.80 -13.91 -2.72
C ASP A 373 5.20 -13.04 -1.53
N ARG A 374 4.88 -11.74 -1.57
CA ARG A 374 5.39 -10.76 -0.59
C ARG A 374 4.36 -10.34 0.44
N ILE A 375 3.07 -10.53 0.17
CA ILE A 375 1.97 -10.14 1.03
C ILE A 375 0.92 -11.25 1.13
N ASN A 376 0.32 -11.41 2.29
CA ASN A 376 -0.92 -12.17 2.44
C ASN A 376 -2.07 -11.18 2.63
N LEU A 377 -3.13 -11.34 1.84
CA LEU A 377 -4.29 -10.48 1.83
C LEU A 377 -5.55 -11.33 1.95
N ASP A 378 -6.49 -10.91 2.81
CA ASP A 378 -7.84 -11.48 2.91
C ASP A 378 -8.83 -10.34 3.19
N LEU A 379 -9.27 -9.66 2.13
CA LEU A 379 -10.19 -8.53 2.22
C LEU A 379 -11.55 -8.89 1.65
N ARG A 380 -12.59 -8.48 2.38
CA ARG A 380 -13.97 -8.46 1.91
C ARG A 380 -14.35 -7.02 1.64
N LEU A 381 -14.89 -6.78 0.47
CA LEU A 381 -15.22 -5.46 -0.02
C LEU A 381 -16.69 -5.41 -0.37
N SER A 382 -17.35 -4.32 -0.04
CA SER A 382 -18.67 -4.01 -0.56
C SER A 382 -18.71 -2.58 -1.07
N ALA A 383 -19.54 -2.31 -2.06
CA ALA A 383 -19.77 -0.96 -2.52
C ALA A 383 -21.22 -0.81 -3.01
N ALA A 384 -21.86 0.32 -2.68
CA ALA A 384 -23.18 0.61 -3.22
C ALA A 384 -23.10 0.83 -4.74
N HIS A 385 -22.05 1.48 -5.21
CA HIS A 385 -21.79 1.71 -6.63
C HIS A 385 -20.32 1.43 -6.95
N ALA A 386 -20.05 0.87 -8.14
CA ALA A 386 -18.68 0.77 -8.64
C ALA A 386 -18.60 0.99 -10.14
N MET A 387 -17.40 1.34 -10.59
CA MET A 387 -17.05 1.47 -12.00
C MET A 387 -16.04 0.37 -12.39
N ALA A 388 -16.40 -0.43 -13.38
CA ALA A 388 -15.49 -1.40 -14.02
C ALA A 388 -15.22 -0.97 -15.46
N GLY A 389 -14.34 0.02 -15.66
CA GLY A 389 -14.17 0.70 -16.94
C GLY A 389 -15.46 1.46 -17.32
N PRO A 390 -16.08 1.18 -18.47
CA PRO A 390 -17.34 1.83 -18.88
C PRO A 390 -18.57 1.25 -18.18
N VAL A 391 -18.44 0.12 -17.47
CA VAL A 391 -19.57 -0.58 -16.86
C VAL A 391 -19.84 -0.04 -15.46
N GLN A 392 -21.06 0.38 -15.22
CA GLN A 392 -21.57 0.75 -13.90
C GLN A 392 -22.14 -0.49 -13.22
N LEU A 393 -21.70 -0.73 -11.99
CA LEU A 393 -22.16 -1.81 -11.14
C LEU A 393 -22.81 -1.22 -9.89
N ALA A 394 -23.80 -1.89 -9.35
CA ALA A 394 -24.43 -1.57 -8.07
C ALA A 394 -24.42 -2.79 -7.14
N ASP A 395 -24.56 -2.54 -5.84
CA ASP A 395 -24.70 -3.57 -4.79
C ASP A 395 -23.59 -4.63 -4.83
N ILE A 396 -22.33 -4.16 -4.90
CA ILE A 396 -21.19 -5.04 -5.10
C ILE A 396 -20.80 -5.72 -3.80
N ALA A 397 -20.61 -7.04 -3.87
CA ALA A 397 -19.88 -7.85 -2.90
C ALA A 397 -18.66 -8.49 -3.58
N ALA A 398 -17.48 -8.21 -3.04
CA ALA A 398 -16.23 -8.70 -3.62
C ALA A 398 -15.27 -9.18 -2.55
N THR A 399 -14.33 -10.05 -2.95
CA THR A 399 -13.22 -10.51 -2.12
C THR A 399 -11.90 -10.35 -2.85
N ALA A 400 -10.84 -10.03 -2.11
CA ALA A 400 -9.48 -10.00 -2.59
C ALA A 400 -8.62 -10.87 -1.68
N GLN A 401 -8.11 -11.97 -2.21
CA GLN A 401 -7.30 -12.93 -1.48
C GLN A 401 -5.95 -13.11 -2.16
N VAL A 402 -4.88 -12.98 -1.37
CA VAL A 402 -3.51 -13.23 -1.83
C VAL A 402 -2.81 -14.11 -0.82
N LYS A 403 -2.30 -15.24 -1.24
CA LYS A 403 -1.57 -16.16 -0.36
C LYS A 403 -0.68 -17.11 -1.18
N ASN A 404 0.59 -17.20 -0.80
CA ASN A 404 1.54 -18.18 -1.35
C ASN A 404 1.60 -18.20 -2.90
N GLY A 405 1.75 -17.04 -3.53
CA GLY A 405 1.83 -16.95 -4.98
C GLY A 405 0.48 -16.98 -5.71
N LEU A 406 -0.62 -17.24 -4.98
CA LEU A 406 -1.97 -17.21 -5.52
C LEU A 406 -2.65 -15.89 -5.17
N ALA A 407 -3.15 -15.17 -6.17
CA ALA A 407 -4.01 -14.01 -5.99
C ALA A 407 -5.37 -14.25 -6.66
N VAL A 408 -6.45 -14.02 -5.93
CA VAL A 408 -7.82 -14.20 -6.38
C VAL A 408 -8.63 -12.96 -6.05
N PHE A 409 -9.29 -12.41 -7.05
CA PHE A 409 -10.18 -11.26 -6.94
C PHE A 409 -11.55 -11.68 -7.48
N ASP A 410 -12.53 -11.79 -6.57
CA ASP A 410 -13.86 -12.25 -6.92
C ASP A 410 -14.89 -11.13 -6.68
N ILE A 411 -15.73 -10.86 -7.66
CA ILE A 411 -17.01 -10.20 -7.50
C ILE A 411 -18.02 -11.31 -7.40
N SER A 412 -18.47 -11.60 -6.17
CA SER A 412 -19.43 -12.68 -5.92
C SER A 412 -20.84 -12.29 -6.28
N ASP A 413 -21.14 -10.99 -6.22
CA ASP A 413 -22.42 -10.43 -6.60
C ASP A 413 -22.29 -8.95 -6.98
N ALA A 414 -22.97 -8.54 -8.05
CA ALA A 414 -23.12 -7.17 -8.47
C ALA A 414 -24.33 -7.05 -9.41
N SER A 415 -25.01 -5.92 -9.35
CA SER A 415 -26.13 -5.62 -10.26
C SER A 415 -25.64 -4.76 -11.43
N ALA A 416 -25.92 -5.17 -12.67
CA ALA A 416 -25.69 -4.36 -13.87
C ALA A 416 -26.59 -4.82 -15.02
N PHE A 417 -26.90 -3.91 -15.93
CA PHE A 417 -27.73 -4.19 -17.12
C PHE A 417 -29.08 -4.84 -16.78
N GLY A 418 -29.65 -4.55 -15.61
CA GLY A 418 -30.93 -5.12 -15.16
C GLY A 418 -30.85 -6.55 -14.62
N GLY A 419 -29.69 -7.18 -14.61
CA GLY A 419 -29.44 -8.52 -14.08
C GLY A 419 -28.25 -8.55 -13.10
N THR A 420 -27.66 -9.73 -12.91
CA THR A 420 -26.56 -9.94 -11.97
C THR A 420 -25.25 -10.27 -12.71
N ILE A 421 -24.15 -9.77 -12.17
CA ILE A 421 -22.79 -10.00 -12.67
C ILE A 421 -21.96 -10.67 -11.58
N GLN A 422 -21.32 -11.75 -11.92
CA GLN A 422 -20.29 -12.42 -11.12
C GLN A 422 -19.00 -12.50 -11.94
N SER A 423 -17.87 -12.19 -11.32
CA SER A 423 -16.58 -12.20 -12.02
C SER A 423 -15.47 -12.67 -11.10
N SER A 424 -14.52 -13.42 -11.63
CA SER A 424 -13.34 -13.89 -10.93
C SER A 424 -12.10 -13.67 -11.80
N LEU A 425 -11.05 -13.12 -11.16
CA LEU A 425 -9.73 -12.98 -11.75
C LEU A 425 -8.72 -13.64 -10.83
N ARG A 426 -8.07 -14.70 -11.33
CA ARG A 426 -7.11 -15.51 -10.59
C ARG A 426 -5.74 -15.47 -11.26
N PHE A 427 -4.71 -15.17 -10.47
CA PHE A 427 -3.30 -15.28 -10.83
C PHE A 427 -2.67 -16.40 -10.00
N ASP A 428 -2.16 -17.41 -10.66
CA ASP A 428 -1.49 -18.56 -10.04
C ASP A 428 -0.02 -18.55 -10.46
N ARG A 429 0.84 -18.05 -9.59
CA ARG A 429 2.28 -17.95 -9.84
C ARG A 429 2.96 -19.27 -9.53
N LYS A 430 3.63 -19.84 -10.53
CA LYS A 430 4.39 -21.07 -10.43
C LYS A 430 5.84 -20.84 -10.87
N PRO A 431 6.77 -21.74 -10.54
CA PRO A 431 8.16 -21.62 -11.00
C PRO A 431 8.30 -21.49 -12.52
N GLU A 432 7.44 -22.16 -13.29
CA GLU A 432 7.41 -22.15 -14.75
C GLU A 432 6.73 -20.90 -15.36
N GLY A 433 6.10 -20.07 -14.54
CA GLY A 433 5.40 -18.86 -14.96
C GLY A 433 4.03 -18.68 -14.33
N THR A 434 3.45 -17.51 -14.49
CA THR A 434 2.11 -17.20 -13.98
C THR A 434 1.04 -17.72 -14.93
N GLN A 435 0.01 -18.36 -14.39
CA GLN A 435 -1.23 -18.64 -15.09
C GLN A 435 -2.32 -17.66 -14.65
N VAL A 436 -3.10 -17.18 -15.60
CA VAL A 436 -4.26 -16.31 -15.33
C VAL A 436 -5.53 -17.02 -15.76
N GLU A 437 -6.53 -17.00 -14.88
CA GLU A 437 -7.87 -17.49 -15.18
C GLU A 437 -8.86 -16.36 -14.93
N MET A 438 -9.72 -16.12 -15.92
CA MET A 438 -10.81 -15.13 -15.86
C MET A 438 -12.14 -15.85 -16.04
N ARG A 439 -13.09 -15.52 -15.19
CA ARG A 439 -14.48 -16.01 -15.28
C ARG A 439 -15.42 -14.81 -15.24
N LEU A 440 -16.44 -14.86 -16.05
CA LEU A 440 -17.54 -13.88 -16.06
C LEU A 440 -18.84 -14.65 -16.22
N LEU A 441 -19.81 -14.35 -15.38
CA LEU A 441 -21.18 -14.80 -15.51
C LEU A 441 -22.08 -13.57 -15.39
N ALA A 442 -22.80 -13.25 -16.46
CA ALA A 442 -23.83 -12.23 -16.49
C ALA A 442 -25.18 -12.94 -16.66
N SER A 443 -26.02 -12.89 -15.63
CA SER A 443 -27.31 -13.60 -15.60
C SER A 443 -28.48 -12.63 -15.71
N ASP A 444 -29.41 -12.96 -16.59
CA ASP A 444 -30.65 -12.20 -16.80
C ASP A 444 -30.43 -10.74 -17.16
N VAL A 445 -29.32 -10.44 -17.86
CA VAL A 445 -28.93 -9.08 -18.25
C VAL A 445 -29.63 -8.64 -19.56
N ASP A 446 -29.80 -7.32 -19.73
CA ASP A 446 -30.05 -6.74 -21.05
C ASP A 446 -28.81 -6.96 -21.93
N THR A 447 -28.91 -7.91 -22.83
CA THR A 447 -27.79 -8.32 -23.68
C THR A 447 -27.42 -7.27 -24.73
N GLY A 448 -28.34 -6.40 -25.13
CA GLY A 448 -28.05 -5.29 -26.03
C GLY A 448 -27.17 -4.23 -25.35
N ALA A 449 -27.51 -3.84 -24.13
CA ALA A 449 -26.70 -2.92 -23.31
C ALA A 449 -25.35 -3.56 -22.94
N PHE A 450 -25.33 -4.82 -22.56
CA PHE A 450 -24.10 -5.58 -22.26
C PHE A 450 -23.17 -5.65 -23.49
N ALA A 451 -23.69 -6.00 -24.67
CA ALA A 451 -22.93 -6.06 -25.90
C ALA A 451 -22.34 -4.70 -26.30
N THR A 452 -23.11 -3.63 -26.13
CA THR A 452 -22.66 -2.27 -26.38
C THR A 452 -21.48 -1.90 -25.46
N ALA A 453 -21.58 -2.23 -24.18
CA ALA A 453 -20.50 -2.01 -23.21
C ALA A 453 -19.25 -2.85 -23.52
N ALA A 454 -19.44 -4.06 -24.11
CA ALA A 454 -18.37 -4.92 -24.59
C ALA A 454 -17.79 -4.50 -25.96
N GLY A 455 -18.30 -3.40 -26.55
CA GLY A 455 -17.85 -2.91 -27.87
C GLY A 455 -18.40 -3.71 -29.05
N MET A 456 -19.39 -4.56 -28.84
CA MET A 456 -20.07 -5.35 -29.86
C MET A 456 -21.34 -4.62 -30.30
N THR A 457 -21.35 -4.08 -31.52
CA THR A 457 -22.46 -3.20 -31.98
C THR A 457 -23.31 -3.81 -33.08
N ARG A 458 -22.92 -5.00 -33.62
CA ARG A 458 -23.59 -5.59 -34.77
C ARG A 458 -23.96 -7.06 -34.53
N MET A 459 -25.12 -7.45 -34.98
CA MET A 459 -25.62 -8.82 -35.00
C MET A 459 -25.56 -9.54 -33.64
N VAL A 460 -25.77 -8.79 -32.58
CA VAL A 460 -25.94 -9.36 -31.24
C VAL A 460 -27.43 -9.39 -30.91
N PRO A 461 -27.96 -10.53 -30.43
CA PRO A 461 -29.32 -10.57 -29.95
C PRO A 461 -29.53 -9.60 -28.79
N ALA A 462 -30.55 -8.74 -28.89
CA ALA A 462 -30.97 -7.83 -27.84
C ALA A 462 -32.23 -8.40 -27.18
N GLY A 463 -32.18 -8.52 -25.85
CA GLY A 463 -33.23 -9.10 -25.01
C GLY A 463 -32.65 -9.46 -23.67
N THR A 464 -33.39 -10.20 -22.85
CA THR A 464 -32.85 -10.73 -21.59
C THR A 464 -32.06 -12.02 -21.86
N GLY A 465 -30.89 -12.15 -21.29
CA GLY A 465 -30.07 -13.35 -21.50
C GLY A 465 -28.98 -13.56 -20.46
N THR A 466 -28.34 -14.71 -20.56
CA THR A 466 -27.23 -15.12 -19.70
C THR A 466 -25.98 -15.35 -20.55
N VAL A 467 -24.87 -14.74 -20.15
CA VAL A 467 -23.56 -14.86 -20.80
C VAL A 467 -22.54 -15.41 -19.81
N SER A 468 -21.83 -16.46 -20.19
CA SER A 468 -20.75 -17.05 -19.40
C SER A 468 -19.47 -17.14 -20.22
N VAL A 469 -18.37 -16.67 -19.67
CA VAL A 469 -17.04 -16.70 -20.27
C VAL A 469 -16.06 -17.28 -19.27
N ILE A 470 -15.26 -18.25 -19.69
CA ILE A 470 -14.13 -18.77 -18.92
C ILE A 470 -12.92 -18.74 -19.84
N LEU A 471 -11.87 -18.04 -19.43
CA LEU A 471 -10.61 -17.97 -20.17
C LEU A 471 -9.44 -18.29 -19.24
N LYS A 472 -8.48 -19.07 -19.72
CA LYS A 472 -7.29 -19.45 -19.00
C LYS A 472 -6.08 -19.38 -19.92
N GLY A 473 -5.06 -18.65 -19.51
CA GLY A 473 -3.89 -18.45 -20.36
C GLY A 473 -2.63 -18.06 -19.57
N PRO A 474 -1.48 -17.97 -20.28
CA PRO A 474 -0.22 -17.55 -19.65
C PRO A 474 -0.27 -16.08 -19.26
N GLY A 475 0.15 -15.78 -18.02
CA GLY A 475 0.08 -14.44 -17.43
C GLY A 475 1.31 -13.57 -17.71
N LYS A 476 1.88 -13.62 -18.91
CA LYS A 476 3.03 -12.80 -19.25
C LYS A 476 2.63 -11.35 -19.56
N ALA A 477 1.66 -11.17 -20.44
CA ALA A 477 1.07 -9.87 -20.76
C ALA A 477 -0.44 -10.04 -20.99
N TRP A 478 -1.23 -8.97 -20.84
CA TRP A 478 -2.68 -9.01 -21.08
C TRP A 478 -3.02 -9.47 -22.50
N SER A 479 -2.28 -8.99 -23.50
CA SER A 479 -2.45 -9.44 -24.89
C SER A 479 -2.18 -10.95 -25.03
N SER A 480 -1.11 -11.44 -24.40
CA SER A 480 -0.74 -12.86 -24.49
C SER A 480 -1.75 -13.79 -23.82
N ILE A 481 -2.45 -13.32 -22.78
CA ILE A 481 -3.54 -14.08 -22.15
C ILE A 481 -4.63 -14.33 -23.19
N PHE A 482 -5.11 -13.28 -23.85
CA PHE A 482 -6.18 -13.40 -24.85
C PHE A 482 -5.74 -14.18 -26.08
N GLU A 483 -4.54 -13.95 -26.60
CA GLU A 483 -4.01 -14.62 -27.78
C GLU A 483 -3.78 -16.12 -27.58
N ASN A 484 -3.49 -16.55 -26.35
CA ASN A 484 -3.15 -17.94 -26.03
C ASN A 484 -4.16 -18.59 -25.07
N ALA A 485 -5.33 -17.99 -24.87
CA ALA A 485 -6.31 -18.52 -23.95
C ALA A 485 -6.93 -19.82 -24.47
N ASP A 486 -7.14 -20.74 -23.54
CA ASP A 486 -8.05 -21.86 -23.64
C ASP A 486 -9.27 -21.59 -22.76
N GLY A 487 -10.45 -22.09 -23.16
CA GLY A 487 -11.63 -21.84 -22.36
C GLY A 487 -12.95 -22.12 -23.05
N SER A 488 -14.00 -21.46 -22.61
CA SER A 488 -15.35 -21.63 -23.16
C SER A 488 -16.12 -20.31 -23.11
N PHE A 489 -17.01 -20.17 -24.04
CA PHE A 489 -18.02 -19.12 -24.13
C PHE A 489 -19.40 -19.77 -24.24
N SER A 490 -20.36 -19.27 -23.52
CA SER A 490 -21.77 -19.67 -23.62
C SER A 490 -22.65 -18.45 -23.46
N ALA A 491 -23.64 -18.30 -24.35
CA ALA A 491 -24.64 -17.26 -24.26
C ALA A 491 -26.02 -17.83 -24.60
N THR A 492 -27.00 -17.49 -23.77
CA THR A 492 -28.40 -17.86 -23.98
C THR A 492 -29.22 -16.58 -23.94
N PHE A 493 -30.06 -16.39 -24.94
CA PHE A 493 -30.89 -15.22 -25.11
C PHE A 493 -32.37 -15.63 -25.11
N GLY A 494 -33.18 -14.94 -24.38
CA GLY A 494 -34.64 -15.05 -24.44
C GLY A 494 -35.26 -14.36 -25.65
N PRO A 495 -36.58 -14.22 -25.65
CA PRO A 495 -37.30 -13.47 -26.70
C PRO A 495 -36.77 -12.04 -26.82
N GLY A 496 -36.59 -11.58 -28.07
CA GLY A 496 -36.01 -10.26 -28.32
C GLY A 496 -35.88 -9.96 -29.80
N THR A 497 -34.80 -9.23 -30.16
CA THR A 497 -34.55 -8.86 -31.55
C THR A 497 -33.07 -9.06 -31.89
N LEU A 498 -32.77 -9.60 -33.07
CA LEU A 498 -31.44 -9.57 -33.67
C LEU A 498 -31.36 -8.34 -34.57
N ASN A 499 -30.75 -7.29 -34.07
CA ASN A 499 -30.52 -6.05 -34.80
C ASN A 499 -29.33 -6.20 -35.76
N GLY A 500 -29.45 -5.56 -36.93
CA GLY A 500 -28.39 -5.61 -37.95
C GLY A 500 -28.51 -6.79 -38.90
N LEU A 501 -29.68 -7.41 -39.06
CA LEU A 501 -29.96 -8.41 -40.08
C LEU A 501 -31.33 -8.22 -40.73
N ASP A 502 -31.33 -7.88 -42.02
CA ASP A 502 -32.50 -7.96 -42.87
C ASP A 502 -32.57 -9.36 -43.48
N LEU A 503 -33.24 -10.30 -42.80
CA LEU A 503 -33.30 -11.69 -43.23
C LEU A 503 -33.95 -11.90 -44.61
N PRO A 504 -35.06 -11.20 -44.98
CA PRO A 504 -35.59 -11.22 -46.33
C PRO A 504 -34.58 -10.81 -47.41
N ALA A 505 -33.88 -9.68 -47.19
CA ALA A 505 -32.83 -9.23 -48.11
C ALA A 505 -31.67 -10.22 -48.18
N PHE A 506 -31.24 -10.79 -47.04
CA PHE A 506 -30.23 -11.82 -46.95
C PHE A 506 -30.62 -13.04 -47.79
N LEU A 507 -31.81 -13.58 -47.59
CA LEU A 507 -32.29 -14.75 -48.33
C LEU A 507 -32.39 -14.49 -49.83
N LYS A 508 -32.85 -13.32 -50.24
CA LYS A 508 -32.91 -12.91 -51.66
C LYS A 508 -31.51 -12.88 -52.27
N ARG A 509 -30.54 -12.24 -51.60
CA ARG A 509 -29.14 -12.18 -52.08
C ARG A 509 -28.50 -13.58 -52.11
N ASN A 510 -28.76 -14.38 -51.09
CA ASN A 510 -28.22 -15.76 -51.04
C ASN A 510 -28.76 -16.63 -52.19
N GLN A 511 -30.03 -16.45 -52.59
CA GLN A 511 -30.62 -17.12 -53.74
C GLN A 511 -30.12 -16.63 -55.10
N GLN A 512 -29.78 -15.36 -55.23
CA GLN A 512 -29.20 -14.76 -56.42
C GLN A 512 -27.80 -15.28 -56.76
N GLY A 513 -27.09 -15.82 -55.76
CA GLY A 513 -25.73 -16.28 -55.91
C GLY A 513 -24.69 -15.13 -55.90
N GLY A 514 -23.42 -15.50 -55.87
CA GLY A 514 -22.32 -14.54 -55.80
C GLY A 514 -22.02 -14.08 -54.38
N PHE A 515 -20.84 -13.48 -54.22
CA PHE A 515 -20.40 -12.90 -52.94
C PHE A 515 -21.09 -11.57 -52.65
N PHE A 516 -21.45 -11.34 -51.41
CA PHE A 516 -21.92 -10.04 -50.98
C PHE A 516 -21.40 -9.68 -49.59
N ALA A 517 -21.26 -8.41 -49.31
CA ALA A 517 -20.88 -7.93 -47.98
C ALA A 517 -22.04 -8.15 -46.99
N LEU A 518 -21.75 -8.60 -45.80
CA LEU A 518 -22.75 -8.75 -44.75
C LEU A 518 -23.41 -7.40 -44.39
N ASP A 519 -22.67 -6.31 -44.56
CA ASP A 519 -23.16 -4.92 -44.38
C ASP A 519 -24.26 -4.54 -45.37
N ASP A 520 -24.34 -5.18 -46.56
CA ASP A 520 -25.41 -4.91 -47.53
C ASP A 520 -26.81 -5.30 -47.03
N VAL A 521 -26.87 -6.14 -46.02
CA VAL A 521 -28.10 -6.68 -45.43
C VAL A 521 -28.20 -6.34 -43.92
N ALA A 522 -27.41 -5.38 -43.46
CA ALA A 522 -27.34 -5.01 -42.05
C ALA A 522 -28.43 -4.05 -41.55
N ASN A 523 -29.30 -3.54 -42.45
CA ASN A 523 -30.30 -2.52 -42.13
C ASN A 523 -31.66 -3.09 -41.71
N GLY A 524 -31.66 -4.24 -41.01
CA GLY A 524 -32.88 -4.91 -40.58
C GLY A 524 -32.89 -5.24 -39.09
N SER A 525 -34.04 -5.72 -38.65
CA SER A 525 -34.25 -6.25 -37.29
C SER A 525 -35.11 -7.51 -37.41
N LEU A 526 -34.60 -8.62 -36.89
CA LEU A 526 -35.26 -9.91 -36.88
C LEU A 526 -35.81 -10.18 -35.47
N PRO A 527 -37.13 -10.27 -35.27
CA PRO A 527 -37.69 -10.77 -34.01
C PRO A 527 -37.29 -12.23 -33.81
N ILE A 528 -36.78 -12.55 -32.61
CA ILE A 528 -36.35 -13.90 -32.23
C ILE A 528 -37.11 -14.37 -30.99
N ASP A 529 -37.37 -15.67 -30.93
CA ASP A 529 -37.96 -16.35 -29.77
C ASP A 529 -36.86 -16.74 -28.77
N GLY A 530 -35.62 -16.77 -29.22
CA GLY A 530 -34.41 -17.02 -28.42
C GLY A 530 -33.20 -17.39 -29.27
N ALA A 531 -32.03 -17.36 -28.64
CA ALA A 531 -30.80 -17.80 -29.27
C ALA A 531 -29.91 -18.54 -28.26
N GLU A 532 -29.07 -19.44 -28.73
CA GLU A 532 -28.08 -20.17 -27.93
C GLU A 532 -26.77 -20.25 -28.69
N ILE A 533 -25.69 -19.80 -28.04
CA ILE A 533 -24.34 -19.86 -28.59
C ILE A 533 -23.44 -20.57 -27.57
N LYS A 534 -22.72 -21.60 -28.02
CA LYS A 534 -21.67 -22.27 -27.24
C LYS A 534 -20.42 -22.39 -28.11
N ALA A 535 -19.31 -22.05 -27.51
CA ALA A 535 -18.02 -22.17 -28.20
C ALA A 535 -16.93 -22.66 -27.24
N SER A 536 -16.08 -23.52 -27.76
CA SER A 536 -14.80 -23.85 -27.13
C SER A 536 -13.73 -22.92 -27.66
N ILE A 537 -12.85 -22.47 -26.76
CA ILE A 537 -11.80 -21.50 -27.08
C ILE A 537 -10.45 -22.19 -26.93
N SER A 538 -9.58 -22.07 -27.94
CA SER A 538 -8.21 -22.51 -27.86
C SER A 538 -7.29 -21.60 -28.65
N LYS A 539 -6.22 -21.13 -28.03
CA LYS A 539 -5.16 -20.30 -28.63
C LYS A 539 -5.70 -19.13 -29.47
N GLY A 540 -6.62 -18.37 -28.88
CA GLY A 540 -7.17 -17.18 -29.55
C GLY A 540 -8.22 -17.47 -30.64
N VAL A 541 -8.68 -18.70 -30.73
CA VAL A 541 -9.71 -19.12 -31.69
C VAL A 541 -10.91 -19.71 -30.96
N ALA A 542 -12.08 -19.18 -31.22
CA ALA A 542 -13.36 -19.74 -30.77
C ALA A 542 -13.92 -20.67 -31.85
N ARG A 543 -14.17 -21.90 -31.49
CA ARG A 543 -14.89 -22.89 -32.32
C ARG A 543 -16.33 -22.94 -31.84
N LEU A 544 -17.27 -22.68 -32.71
CA LEU A 544 -18.71 -22.77 -32.43
C LEU A 544 -19.12 -24.24 -32.32
N ASP A 545 -19.47 -24.65 -31.09
CA ASP A 545 -20.00 -26.01 -30.84
C ASP A 545 -21.52 -26.03 -31.09
N LYS A 546 -22.17 -24.88 -30.76
CA LYS A 546 -23.59 -24.63 -31.04
C LYS A 546 -23.79 -23.13 -31.24
N ALA A 547 -24.48 -22.75 -32.31
CA ALA A 547 -24.95 -21.38 -32.50
C ALA A 547 -26.28 -21.46 -33.26
N GLU A 548 -27.36 -21.21 -32.55
CA GLU A 548 -28.72 -21.33 -33.06
C GLU A 548 -29.54 -20.11 -32.69
N ILE A 549 -30.29 -19.59 -33.62
CA ILE A 549 -31.25 -18.50 -33.43
C ILE A 549 -32.62 -19.00 -33.88
N ASN A 550 -33.60 -18.92 -33.01
CA ASN A 550 -34.95 -19.33 -33.32
C ASN A 550 -35.83 -18.07 -33.49
N SER A 551 -36.58 -17.98 -34.54
CA SER A 551 -37.63 -16.99 -34.78
C SER A 551 -38.93 -17.67 -35.14
N GLN A 552 -40.04 -16.96 -35.14
CA GLN A 552 -41.36 -17.55 -35.49
C GLN A 552 -41.39 -18.27 -36.80
N LYS A 553 -40.62 -17.82 -37.80
CA LYS A 553 -40.66 -18.35 -39.17
C LYS A 553 -39.40 -19.18 -39.56
N TYR A 554 -38.28 -18.95 -38.89
CA TYR A 554 -36.99 -19.51 -39.32
C TYR A 554 -36.12 -19.92 -38.12
N LYS A 555 -35.35 -20.96 -38.33
CA LYS A 555 -34.21 -21.33 -37.51
C LYS A 555 -32.91 -21.05 -38.28
N ILE A 556 -32.01 -20.24 -37.67
CA ILE A 556 -30.71 -19.94 -38.21
C ILE A 556 -29.68 -20.72 -37.40
N TRP A 557 -28.75 -21.40 -38.03
CA TRP A 557 -27.65 -22.06 -37.36
C TRP A 557 -26.31 -21.65 -37.97
N LEU A 558 -25.26 -21.60 -37.13
CA LEU A 558 -23.89 -21.33 -37.53
C LEU A 558 -22.96 -22.40 -36.92
N SER A 559 -21.91 -22.79 -37.66
CA SER A 559 -20.85 -23.68 -37.20
C SER A 559 -19.52 -23.22 -37.83
N GLY A 560 -18.42 -23.46 -37.18
CA GLY A 560 -17.09 -23.10 -37.70
C GLY A 560 -16.24 -22.41 -36.65
N ILE A 561 -15.34 -21.54 -37.09
CA ILE A 561 -14.37 -20.90 -36.24
C ILE A 561 -14.40 -19.37 -36.38
N ALA A 562 -14.17 -18.71 -35.27
CA ALA A 562 -13.97 -17.25 -35.15
C ALA A 562 -12.63 -17.00 -34.47
N SER A 563 -11.64 -16.53 -35.21
CA SER A 563 -10.34 -16.14 -34.64
C SER A 563 -10.46 -14.74 -34.08
N TYR A 564 -10.58 -14.61 -32.76
CA TYR A 564 -10.66 -13.29 -32.14
C TYR A 564 -9.27 -12.62 -32.03
N ALA A 565 -8.20 -13.39 -31.93
CA ALA A 565 -6.83 -12.86 -31.99
C ALA A 565 -6.48 -12.38 -33.41
N GLY A 566 -6.82 -13.16 -34.45
CA GLY A 566 -6.58 -12.78 -35.84
C GLY A 566 -7.71 -12.01 -36.50
N ARG A 567 -8.80 -11.70 -35.76
CA ARG A 567 -10.01 -11.02 -36.26
C ARG A 567 -10.60 -11.64 -37.53
N GLY A 568 -10.51 -12.96 -37.70
CA GLY A 568 -10.96 -13.68 -38.84
C GLY A 568 -12.22 -14.53 -38.58
N LEU A 569 -13.04 -14.71 -39.60
CA LEU A 569 -14.25 -15.55 -39.57
C LEU A 569 -14.16 -16.64 -40.66
N ALA A 570 -14.57 -17.84 -40.29
CA ALA A 570 -14.79 -18.95 -41.21
C ALA A 570 -15.95 -19.80 -40.69
N LEU A 571 -17.17 -19.37 -41.00
CA LEU A 571 -18.42 -19.93 -40.48
C LEU A 571 -19.27 -20.45 -41.62
N SER A 572 -19.78 -21.67 -41.49
CA SER A 572 -20.85 -22.20 -42.33
C SER A 572 -22.18 -22.05 -41.60
N GLY A 573 -23.22 -21.73 -42.30
CA GLY A 573 -24.53 -21.55 -41.71
C GLY A 573 -25.68 -21.95 -42.61
N GLY A 574 -26.84 -22.00 -42.03
CA GLY A 574 -28.08 -22.29 -42.79
C GLY A 574 -29.30 -21.61 -42.15
N VAL A 575 -30.24 -21.27 -43.02
CA VAL A 575 -31.57 -20.80 -42.64
C VAL A 575 -32.59 -21.86 -43.03
N VAL A 576 -33.32 -22.36 -42.04
CA VAL A 576 -34.35 -23.41 -42.21
C VAL A 576 -35.70 -22.83 -41.81
N PRO A 577 -36.75 -22.96 -42.65
CA PRO A 577 -38.10 -22.61 -42.26
C PRO A 577 -38.63 -23.47 -41.09
N ASN A 578 -39.30 -22.86 -40.11
CA ASN A 578 -39.92 -23.61 -39.02
C ASN A 578 -41.09 -24.50 -39.54
N GLY A 579 -41.24 -25.70 -38.97
CA GLY A 579 -42.30 -26.66 -39.34
C GLY A 579 -41.82 -27.84 -40.21
N GLN A 580 -40.50 -27.92 -40.49
CA GLN A 580 -39.89 -29.04 -41.18
C GLN A 580 -38.71 -29.61 -40.37
N PRO A 581 -38.57 -30.96 -40.24
CA PRO A 581 -37.48 -31.57 -39.49
C PRO A 581 -36.15 -31.26 -40.15
N ALA A 582 -35.19 -30.75 -39.38
CA ALA A 582 -33.81 -30.57 -39.82
C ALA A 582 -33.19 -31.96 -40.14
N GLN A 583 -32.88 -32.23 -41.38
CA GLN A 583 -32.07 -33.42 -41.74
C GLN A 583 -30.61 -33.11 -41.40
N GLN A 584 -30.10 -33.74 -40.34
CA GLN A 584 -28.66 -33.88 -40.15
C GLN A 584 -28.13 -34.78 -41.25
N PRO A 585 -26.93 -34.54 -41.82
CA PRO A 585 -26.31 -35.45 -42.77
C PRO A 585 -26.02 -36.79 -42.08
N GLN A 586 -26.81 -37.80 -42.32
CA GLN A 586 -26.50 -39.16 -41.90
C GLN A 586 -25.40 -39.73 -42.83
N ALA A 587 -24.27 -40.02 -42.26
CA ALA A 587 -23.23 -40.83 -42.88
C ALA A 587 -23.67 -42.32 -42.85
N ASN A 588 -24.60 -42.74 -43.68
CA ASN A 588 -24.80 -44.15 -44.04
C ASN A 588 -25.55 -44.24 -45.36
N GLY A 589 -24.87 -44.79 -46.36
CA GLY A 589 -25.42 -45.01 -47.67
C GLY A 589 -26.55 -46.07 -47.68
N GLN A 590 -27.78 -45.59 -47.79
CA GLN A 590 -28.91 -46.34 -48.28
C GLN A 590 -29.74 -45.45 -49.17
N ALA A 591 -29.93 -45.88 -50.42
CA ALA A 591 -30.78 -45.23 -51.41
C ALA A 591 -32.22 -45.17 -50.93
N ALA A 592 -32.75 -43.91 -50.69
CA ALA A 592 -34.13 -43.68 -50.41
C ALA A 592 -34.89 -43.34 -51.70
N SER A 593 -36.10 -43.90 -51.83
CA SER A 593 -37.13 -43.63 -52.86
C SER A 593 -37.42 -42.12 -53.03
N PRO A 594 -37.87 -41.71 -54.21
CA PRO A 594 -38.16 -40.33 -54.52
C PRO A 594 -39.47 -39.88 -53.80
N ALA A 595 -39.40 -39.28 -52.67
CA ALA A 595 -40.51 -38.67 -52.00
C ALA A 595 -40.15 -37.25 -51.61
N ALA A 596 -40.93 -36.30 -52.12
CA ALA A 596 -41.05 -34.89 -51.78
C ALA A 596 -39.72 -34.09 -51.80
N ALA A 597 -39.72 -33.00 -52.57
CA ALA A 597 -38.63 -32.04 -52.64
C ALA A 597 -38.14 -31.66 -51.23
N PRO A 598 -36.82 -31.75 -50.95
CA PRO A 598 -36.33 -31.37 -49.64
C PRO A 598 -36.65 -29.89 -49.37
N PRO A 599 -36.92 -29.52 -48.11
CA PRO A 599 -37.18 -28.14 -47.77
C PRO A 599 -35.99 -27.28 -48.21
N SER A 600 -36.28 -26.14 -48.81
CA SER A 600 -35.28 -25.20 -49.33
C SER A 600 -34.47 -24.56 -48.18
N GLN A 601 -33.51 -25.32 -47.64
CA GLN A 601 -32.54 -24.81 -46.72
C GLN A 601 -31.60 -23.87 -47.49
N SER A 602 -31.49 -22.61 -47.05
CA SER A 602 -30.54 -21.66 -47.61
C SER A 602 -29.21 -21.80 -46.88
N LEU A 603 -28.22 -22.44 -47.50
CA LEU A 603 -26.88 -22.61 -46.98
C LEU A 603 -25.96 -21.47 -47.41
N PHE A 604 -25.07 -21.10 -46.53
CA PHE A 604 -24.13 -20.01 -46.76
C PHE A 604 -22.83 -20.19 -45.97
N PHE A 605 -21.78 -19.50 -46.40
CA PHE A 605 -20.52 -19.35 -45.72
C PHE A 605 -20.31 -17.88 -45.39
N VAL A 606 -19.86 -17.57 -44.14
CA VAL A 606 -19.43 -16.25 -43.73
C VAL A 606 -17.93 -16.28 -43.50
N GLY A 607 -17.20 -15.44 -44.23
CA GLY A 607 -15.77 -15.37 -44.13
C GLY A 607 -15.25 -13.93 -44.06
N GLY A 608 -13.93 -13.80 -43.95
CA GLY A 608 -13.26 -12.50 -43.95
C GLY A 608 -12.89 -12.00 -42.58
N ASN A 609 -12.69 -10.69 -42.49
CA ASN A 609 -12.36 -10.02 -41.24
C ASN A 609 -13.65 -9.59 -40.50
N TRP A 610 -13.61 -9.55 -39.19
CA TRP A 610 -14.74 -9.07 -38.35
C TRP A 610 -15.26 -7.68 -38.72
N SER A 611 -14.38 -6.80 -39.20
CA SER A 611 -14.76 -5.46 -39.63
C SER A 611 -15.45 -5.41 -41.00
N ALA A 612 -15.24 -6.44 -41.84
CA ALA A 612 -15.79 -6.51 -43.19
C ALA A 612 -16.06 -7.98 -43.57
N PRO A 613 -17.02 -8.65 -42.92
CA PRO A 613 -17.38 -10.00 -43.24
C PRO A 613 -18.13 -10.08 -44.59
N PHE A 614 -17.89 -11.13 -45.33
CA PHE A 614 -18.59 -11.41 -46.57
C PHE A 614 -19.36 -12.75 -46.48
N VAL A 615 -20.41 -12.86 -47.25
CA VAL A 615 -21.24 -14.03 -47.37
C VAL A 615 -21.08 -14.66 -48.77
N SER A 616 -20.91 -15.97 -48.80
CA SER A 616 -20.90 -16.75 -50.01
C SER A 616 -22.02 -17.80 -49.93
N PRO A 617 -22.97 -17.81 -50.87
CA PRO A 617 -23.95 -18.87 -50.97
C PRO A 617 -23.26 -20.22 -51.20
N ILE A 618 -23.76 -21.26 -50.53
CA ILE A 618 -23.34 -22.66 -50.79
C ILE A 618 -24.44 -23.30 -51.65
N ALA A 619 -24.12 -23.60 -52.91
CA ALA A 619 -25.04 -24.33 -53.75
C ALA A 619 -25.26 -25.76 -53.16
N PRO A 620 -26.52 -26.26 -53.10
CA PRO A 620 -26.74 -27.66 -52.75
C PRO A 620 -25.93 -28.51 -53.72
N GLY A 621 -25.00 -29.32 -53.21
CA GLY A 621 -24.06 -30.06 -54.02
C GLY A 621 -24.76 -30.90 -55.08
N VAL A 622 -24.41 -30.67 -56.32
CA VAL A 622 -24.54 -31.67 -57.38
C VAL A 622 -23.63 -32.79 -56.94
N SER A 623 -24.20 -33.88 -56.45
CA SER A 623 -23.46 -35.13 -56.22
C SER A 623 -22.70 -35.47 -57.50
N GLY A 624 -21.38 -35.23 -57.48
CA GLY A 624 -20.51 -35.53 -58.57
C GLY A 624 -20.62 -37.04 -58.91
N GLN A 625 -20.73 -37.30 -60.17
CA GLN A 625 -20.59 -38.58 -60.77
C GLN A 625 -19.20 -39.19 -60.50
#